data_4dc60af74af34037d36bd0a409da8bbf
#
_entry.id   4dc60af74af34037d36bd0a409da8bbf
#
_cell.length_a   1.000
_cell.length_b   1.000
_cell.length_c   1.000
_cell.angle_alpha   90.00
_cell.angle_beta   90.00
_cell.angle_gamma   90.00
#
_symmetry.space_group_name_H-M   'P 1'
#
loop_
_entity.id
_entity.type
_entity.pdbx_description
1 polymer ?
#
loop_
_entity_poly.entity_id
_entity_poly.type
_entity_poly.pdbx_seq_one_letter_code
_entity_poly.pdbx_strand_id
1 'polypeptide(L)'
;MTEFKKRLIILSGILLVLSSCKNVNNNEQNALKGELKMIEVPSIITDNYERNLYIVKHFWDGVNFSDTSYLVNQQGLNTHFSAYLEYLTTVPHDMALASVKALANRAILGHPKMMMALQEMFEKGFYHPNSIFKNEELYIGVLEEYIKSDKLDSAIKEKLTKQLELAMRNRVGTKAIDFSFIYPDGQRGSLYNIPAEYLILIFFDPDCPSCKSTMENMEKSQVIASFGGKVKVLTMYAGVDFENWKSFAPLLNKKWLNGCDKDLVIMNNSLYDLRPTPSLYLLDKSKTVILKDAPFEAIESYLKNNTTI
;
A
#
# COMPACT_ATOMS: atom_id res chain seq x y z
N MET A 1 -78.32 -33.96 0.98
CA MET A 1 -79.36 -34.12 2.03
C MET A 1 -78.86 -33.42 3.24
N THR A 2 -79.45 -32.34 3.45
CA THR A 2 -80.17 -31.66 4.48
C THR A 2 -79.25 -30.92 5.44
N GLU A 3 -79.26 -29.63 5.33
CA GLU A 3 -80.14 -28.56 5.78
C GLU A 3 -79.96 -28.18 7.26
N PHE A 4 -79.70 -26.86 7.42
CA PHE A 4 -80.33 -25.92 8.36
C PHE A 4 -79.95 -26.01 9.85
N LYS A 5 -79.48 -24.99 10.49
CA LYS A 5 -80.14 -23.75 10.90
C LYS A 5 -79.27 -22.78 11.64
N LYS A 6 -79.48 -21.51 11.30
CA LYS A 6 -79.10 -20.27 12.01
C LYS A 6 -79.30 -20.32 13.53
N ARG A 7 -78.45 -19.65 14.29
CA ARG A 7 -78.89 -18.68 15.31
C ARG A 7 -77.83 -17.63 15.59
N LEU A 8 -78.20 -16.43 15.40
CA LEU A 8 -77.67 -15.14 15.75
C LEU A 8 -77.71 -14.95 17.28
N ILE A 9 -76.63 -14.60 17.94
CA ILE A 9 -76.58 -13.90 19.21
C ILE A 9 -75.54 -12.78 19.15
N ILE A 10 -76.08 -11.57 19.25
CA ILE A 10 -75.37 -10.32 19.50
C ILE A 10 -75.07 -10.26 21.00
N LEU A 11 -73.88 -9.95 21.42
CA LEU A 11 -73.60 -9.09 22.60
C LEU A 11 -72.15 -8.55 22.66
N SER A 12 -72.15 -7.25 22.63
CA SER A 12 -71.35 -6.29 23.41
C SER A 12 -69.86 -6.46 23.52
N GLY A 13 -69.29 -5.41 23.06
CA GLY A 13 -67.97 -4.93 23.12
C GLY A 13 -67.15 -5.05 24.44
N ILE A 14 -65.86 -5.29 24.23
CA ILE A 14 -64.81 -4.73 25.06
C ILE A 14 -63.66 -4.33 24.12
N LEU A 15 -63.48 -3.02 24.00
CA LEU A 15 -62.36 -2.39 23.29
C LEU A 15 -61.14 -2.57 24.17
N LEU A 16 -60.33 -3.60 23.95
CA LEU A 16 -59.01 -3.72 24.50
C LEU A 16 -58.04 -2.98 23.59
N VAL A 17 -57.72 -1.74 23.97
CA VAL A 17 -56.57 -1.00 23.42
C VAL A 17 -55.32 -1.69 23.94
N LEU A 18 -54.77 -2.61 23.14
CA LEU A 18 -53.42 -3.08 23.31
C LEU A 18 -52.49 -1.96 22.86
N SER A 19 -51.98 -1.21 23.83
CA SER A 19 -50.78 -0.38 23.66
C SER A 19 -49.64 -1.29 23.22
N SER A 20 -49.43 -1.42 21.91
CA SER A 20 -48.22 -1.99 21.35
C SER A 20 -47.11 -1.00 21.61
N CYS A 21 -46.43 -1.15 22.73
CA CYS A 21 -45.09 -0.57 22.89
C CYS A 21 -44.22 -1.16 21.76
N LYS A 22 -44.01 -0.37 20.72
CA LYS A 22 -42.93 -0.65 19.77
C LYS A 22 -41.63 -0.64 20.56
N ASN A 23 -41.12 -1.81 20.88
CA ASN A 23 -39.72 -1.98 21.12
C ASN A 23 -39.02 -1.56 19.81
N VAL A 24 -38.65 -0.30 19.73
CA VAL A 24 -37.72 0.16 18.71
C VAL A 24 -36.44 -0.64 18.94
N ASN A 25 -36.19 -1.56 18.04
CA ASN A 25 -35.01 -2.42 18.07
C ASN A 25 -33.76 -1.55 18.22
N ASN A 26 -33.10 -1.66 19.36
CA ASN A 26 -31.77 -1.04 19.57
C ASN A 26 -30.75 -1.41 18.48
N ASN A 27 -31.01 -2.49 17.72
CA ASN A 27 -30.21 -2.88 16.55
C ASN A 27 -30.41 -1.95 15.34
N GLU A 28 -31.59 -1.39 15.11
CA GLU A 28 -31.81 -0.41 14.03
C GLU A 28 -31.19 0.95 14.37
N GLN A 29 -31.22 1.36 15.65
CA GLN A 29 -30.54 2.58 16.09
C GLN A 29 -28.99 2.42 16.05
N ASN A 30 -28.48 1.23 16.29
CA ASN A 30 -27.05 0.94 16.15
C ASN A 30 -26.61 0.78 14.68
N ALA A 31 -27.49 0.37 13.78
CA ALA A 31 -27.22 0.31 12.33
C ALA A 31 -27.10 1.71 11.70
N LEU A 32 -27.73 2.72 12.29
CA LEU A 32 -27.61 4.13 11.85
C LEU A 32 -26.44 4.87 12.50
N LYS A 33 -25.88 4.35 13.61
CA LYS A 33 -24.66 4.86 14.21
C LYS A 33 -23.45 4.24 13.49
N GLY A 34 -22.57 5.09 12.98
CA GLY A 34 -21.38 4.66 12.24
C GLY A 34 -21.61 4.50 10.74
N GLU A 35 -22.72 5.01 10.19
CA GLU A 35 -22.90 5.11 8.75
C GLU A 35 -22.01 6.24 8.19
N LEU A 36 -21.19 5.90 7.20
CA LEU A 36 -20.33 6.84 6.50
C LEU A 36 -20.99 7.26 5.20
N LYS A 37 -21.23 8.56 5.06
CA LYS A 37 -21.85 9.13 3.86
C LYS A 37 -20.76 9.71 2.96
N MET A 38 -20.92 9.50 1.66
CA MET A 38 -20.11 10.20 0.66
C MET A 38 -20.44 11.70 0.70
N ILE A 39 -19.41 12.50 0.44
CA ILE A 39 -19.57 13.94 0.42
C ILE A 39 -20.38 14.40 -0.79
N GLU A 40 -21.28 15.36 -0.60
CA GLU A 40 -22.00 16.01 -1.68
C GLU A 40 -21.15 17.17 -2.24
N VAL A 41 -20.85 17.10 -3.52
CA VAL A 41 -20.12 18.16 -4.22
C VAL A 41 -21.11 19.26 -4.63
N PRO A 42 -20.86 20.53 -4.27
CA PRO A 42 -21.71 21.64 -4.68
C PRO A 42 -21.94 21.65 -6.21
N SER A 43 -23.18 21.84 -6.63
CA SER A 43 -23.59 21.79 -8.04
C SER A 43 -22.91 22.85 -8.91
N ILE A 44 -22.39 23.91 -8.30
CA ILE A 44 -21.62 24.95 -9.00
C ILE A 44 -20.23 24.44 -9.48
N ILE A 45 -19.71 23.39 -8.87
CA ILE A 45 -18.43 22.76 -9.27
C ILE A 45 -18.75 21.74 -10.36
N THR A 46 -18.61 22.12 -11.61
CA THR A 46 -18.95 21.27 -12.79
C THR A 46 -17.75 20.59 -13.42
N ASP A 47 -16.55 21.15 -13.26
CA ASP A 47 -15.33 20.56 -13.76
C ASP A 47 -14.94 19.30 -12.96
N ASN A 48 -14.57 18.22 -13.63
CA ASN A 48 -14.28 16.93 -12.98
C ASN A 48 -13.02 16.99 -12.12
N TYR A 49 -12.00 17.73 -12.52
CA TYR A 49 -10.78 17.88 -11.74
C TYR A 49 -11.04 18.66 -10.46
N GLU A 50 -11.75 19.78 -10.55
CA GLU A 50 -12.15 20.58 -9.38
C GLU A 50 -13.08 19.80 -8.43
N ARG A 51 -13.96 18.94 -8.98
CA ARG A 51 -14.79 18.03 -8.19
C ARG A 51 -13.95 17.03 -7.39
N ASN A 52 -12.94 16.44 -8.01
CA ASN A 52 -12.05 15.49 -7.33
C ASN A 52 -11.21 16.18 -6.24
N LEU A 53 -10.70 17.37 -6.52
CA LEU A 53 -10.01 18.20 -5.50
C LEU A 53 -10.92 18.50 -4.31
N TYR A 54 -12.17 18.90 -4.56
CA TYR A 54 -13.15 19.14 -3.53
C TYR A 54 -13.42 17.89 -2.70
N ILE A 55 -13.66 16.74 -3.36
CA ILE A 55 -13.89 15.46 -2.70
C ILE A 55 -12.71 15.09 -1.80
N VAL A 56 -11.50 15.09 -2.33
CA VAL A 56 -10.29 14.71 -1.57
C VAL A 56 -10.09 15.60 -0.34
N LYS A 57 -10.32 16.90 -0.48
CA LYS A 57 -10.19 17.86 0.60
C LYS A 57 -11.21 17.66 1.71
N HIS A 58 -12.44 17.31 1.35
CA HIS A 58 -13.59 17.27 2.25
C HIS A 58 -14.05 15.86 2.61
N PHE A 59 -13.41 14.82 2.09
CA PHE A 59 -13.86 13.42 2.16
C PHE A 59 -14.27 12.97 3.56
N TRP A 60 -13.55 13.43 4.55
CA TRP A 60 -13.71 13.02 5.95
C TRP A 60 -14.45 14.03 6.82
N ASP A 61 -14.98 15.14 6.27
CA ASP A 61 -15.55 16.23 7.07
C ASP A 61 -16.75 15.81 7.92
N GLY A 62 -17.56 14.87 7.44
CA GLY A 62 -18.70 14.32 8.19
C GLY A 62 -18.33 13.28 9.27
N VAL A 63 -17.05 12.91 9.42
CA VAL A 63 -16.61 11.83 10.31
C VAL A 63 -16.15 12.37 11.67
N ASN A 64 -16.80 11.91 12.75
CA ASN A 64 -16.37 12.16 14.11
C ASN A 64 -15.41 11.08 14.60
N PHE A 65 -14.12 11.35 14.59
CA PHE A 65 -13.08 10.40 15.00
C PHE A 65 -13.10 10.05 16.50
N SER A 66 -13.91 10.70 17.32
CA SER A 66 -14.15 10.31 18.71
C SER A 66 -15.25 9.25 18.84
N ASP A 67 -16.02 9.00 17.79
CA ASP A 67 -17.08 7.99 17.77
C ASP A 67 -16.52 6.62 17.31
N THR A 68 -16.52 5.64 18.21
CA THR A 68 -16.05 4.29 17.92
C THR A 68 -17.11 3.40 17.27
N SER A 69 -18.34 3.88 17.05
CA SER A 69 -19.40 3.09 16.39
C SER A 69 -19.04 2.73 14.95
N TYR A 70 -18.21 3.52 14.27
CA TYR A 70 -17.66 3.19 12.95
C TYR A 70 -16.87 1.87 12.95
N LEU A 71 -16.25 1.49 14.07
CA LEU A 71 -15.49 0.23 14.20
C LEU A 71 -16.39 -1.00 14.32
N VAL A 72 -17.67 -0.82 14.67
CA VAL A 72 -18.67 -1.91 14.67
C VAL A 72 -19.02 -2.30 13.24
N ASN A 73 -19.10 -1.33 12.33
CA ASN A 73 -19.25 -1.55 10.89
C ASN A 73 -17.91 -1.45 10.18
N GLN A 74 -16.97 -2.33 10.52
CA GLN A 74 -15.63 -2.32 9.96
C GLN A 74 -15.62 -2.44 8.43
N GLN A 75 -16.54 -3.19 7.85
CA GLN A 75 -16.66 -3.31 6.40
C GLN A 75 -17.04 -1.96 5.75
N GLY A 76 -17.98 -1.23 6.34
CA GLY A 76 -18.35 0.11 5.86
C GLY A 76 -17.17 1.08 5.93
N LEU A 77 -16.42 1.08 7.04
CA LEU A 77 -15.23 1.90 7.19
C LEU A 77 -14.15 1.55 6.16
N ASN A 78 -13.90 0.26 5.94
CA ASN A 78 -12.92 -0.20 4.94
C ASN A 78 -13.34 0.22 3.51
N THR A 79 -14.62 0.07 3.16
CA THR A 79 -15.13 0.49 1.85
C THR A 79 -15.00 1.99 1.66
N HIS A 80 -15.32 2.78 2.68
CA HIS A 80 -15.18 4.24 2.66
C HIS A 80 -13.71 4.65 2.49
N PHE A 81 -12.81 4.00 3.22
CA PHE A 81 -11.37 4.25 3.08
C PHE A 81 -10.85 3.85 1.70
N SER A 82 -11.30 2.72 1.14
CA SER A 82 -10.90 2.31 -0.21
C SER A 82 -11.32 3.33 -1.27
N ALA A 83 -12.56 3.86 -1.17
CA ALA A 83 -13.02 4.94 -2.04
C ALA A 83 -12.14 6.20 -1.89
N TYR A 84 -11.74 6.54 -0.66
CA TYR A 84 -10.78 7.63 -0.43
C TYR A 84 -9.44 7.39 -1.14
N LEU A 85 -8.89 6.18 -1.06
CA LEU A 85 -7.64 5.85 -1.75
C LEU A 85 -7.78 6.00 -3.27
N GLU A 86 -8.93 5.63 -3.85
CA GLU A 86 -9.20 5.83 -5.27
C GLU A 86 -9.19 7.32 -5.65
N TYR A 87 -9.88 8.17 -4.87
CA TYR A 87 -9.87 9.61 -5.13
C TYR A 87 -8.49 10.24 -5.00
N LEU A 88 -7.63 9.77 -4.10
CA LEU A 88 -6.25 10.27 -3.98
C LEU A 88 -5.44 10.07 -5.27
N THR A 89 -5.76 9.05 -6.09
CA THR A 89 -5.07 8.81 -7.37
C THR A 89 -5.47 9.81 -8.46
N THR A 90 -6.53 10.57 -8.26
CA THR A 90 -7.10 11.51 -9.25
C THR A 90 -6.65 12.95 -9.06
N VAL A 91 -5.83 13.22 -8.04
CA VAL A 91 -5.35 14.58 -7.71
C VAL A 91 -3.83 14.64 -7.68
N PRO A 92 -3.21 15.83 -7.79
CA PRO A 92 -1.77 15.98 -7.65
C PRO A 92 -1.24 15.42 -6.32
N HIS A 93 0.00 14.93 -6.35
CA HIS A 93 0.63 14.27 -5.20
C HIS A 93 0.66 15.15 -3.95
N ASP A 94 0.95 16.44 -4.08
CA ASP A 94 0.99 17.40 -2.97
C ASP A 94 -0.39 17.57 -2.31
N MET A 95 -1.46 17.57 -3.11
CA MET A 95 -2.84 17.64 -2.61
C MET A 95 -3.23 16.33 -1.90
N ALA A 96 -2.87 15.18 -2.48
CA ALA A 96 -3.07 13.88 -1.85
C ALA A 96 -2.32 13.79 -0.51
N LEU A 97 -1.05 14.20 -0.47
CA LEU A 97 -0.23 14.21 0.74
C LEU A 97 -0.81 15.13 1.83
N ALA A 98 -1.26 16.32 1.45
CA ALA A 98 -1.90 17.25 2.39
C ALA A 98 -3.17 16.65 3.01
N SER A 99 -4.03 16.01 2.17
CA SER A 99 -5.24 15.35 2.63
C SER A 99 -4.95 14.16 3.57
N VAL A 100 -3.97 13.33 3.23
CA VAL A 100 -3.56 12.18 4.04
C VAL A 100 -3.00 12.63 5.40
N LYS A 101 -2.16 13.66 5.45
CA LYS A 101 -1.65 14.25 6.70
C LYS A 101 -2.79 14.83 7.54
N ALA A 102 -3.75 15.52 6.91
CA ALA A 102 -4.91 16.05 7.62
C ALA A 102 -5.76 14.92 8.24
N LEU A 103 -6.00 13.84 7.50
CA LEU A 103 -6.70 12.66 8.01
C LEU A 103 -5.95 12.01 9.18
N ALA A 104 -4.64 11.82 9.05
CA ALA A 104 -3.80 11.27 10.11
C ALA A 104 -3.90 12.11 11.39
N ASN A 105 -3.80 13.44 11.28
CA ASN A 105 -3.95 14.34 12.41
C ASN A 105 -5.34 14.29 13.06
N ARG A 106 -6.41 14.20 12.27
CA ARG A 106 -7.77 14.03 12.78
C ARG A 106 -7.94 12.71 13.52
N ALA A 107 -7.38 11.62 13.01
CA ALA A 107 -7.38 10.32 13.67
C ALA A 107 -6.63 10.37 15.01
N ILE A 108 -5.45 11.01 15.05
CA ILE A 108 -4.63 11.19 16.25
C ILE A 108 -5.38 12.00 17.33
N LEU A 109 -6.13 13.02 16.94
CA LEU A 109 -6.94 13.83 17.85
C LEU A 109 -8.21 13.10 18.33
N GLY A 110 -8.63 12.04 17.67
CA GLY A 110 -9.82 11.27 17.97
C GLY A 110 -9.65 10.25 19.11
N HIS A 111 -10.55 9.26 19.13
CA HIS A 111 -10.48 8.17 20.10
C HIS A 111 -9.32 7.22 19.79
N PRO A 112 -8.56 6.71 20.80
CA PRO A 112 -7.40 5.85 20.55
C PRO A 112 -7.66 4.63 19.65
N LYS A 113 -8.84 3.99 19.77
CA LYS A 113 -9.22 2.87 18.89
C LYS A 113 -9.38 3.31 17.43
N MET A 114 -9.95 4.49 17.19
CA MET A 114 -10.06 5.04 15.81
C MET A 114 -8.67 5.41 15.26
N MET A 115 -7.83 6.03 16.07
CA MET A 115 -6.45 6.35 15.71
C MET A 115 -5.71 5.09 15.25
N MET A 116 -5.78 3.99 16.01
CA MET A 116 -5.11 2.73 15.67
C MET A 116 -5.72 2.07 14.44
N ALA A 117 -7.05 2.08 14.30
CA ALA A 117 -7.72 1.52 13.12
C ALA A 117 -7.30 2.25 11.84
N LEU A 118 -7.26 3.58 11.86
CA LEU A 118 -6.81 4.38 10.70
C LEU A 118 -5.32 4.13 10.40
N GLN A 119 -4.46 4.02 11.44
CA GLN A 119 -3.05 3.68 11.24
C GLN A 119 -2.88 2.35 10.50
N GLU A 120 -3.62 1.32 10.93
CA GLU A 120 -3.61 0.00 10.27
C GLU A 120 -4.14 0.08 8.83
N MET A 121 -5.17 0.88 8.57
CA MET A 121 -5.71 1.10 7.24
C MET A 121 -4.72 1.82 6.32
N PHE A 122 -4.00 2.82 6.82
CA PHE A 122 -2.91 3.46 6.09
C PHE A 122 -1.78 2.48 5.76
N GLU A 123 -1.36 1.66 6.73
CA GLU A 123 -0.34 0.64 6.52
C GLU A 123 -0.77 -0.36 5.44
N LYS A 124 -2.01 -0.85 5.50
CA LYS A 124 -2.59 -1.75 4.49
C LYS A 124 -2.73 -1.09 3.12
N GLY A 125 -3.16 0.17 3.08
CA GLY A 125 -3.39 0.90 1.84
C GLY A 125 -2.11 1.35 1.13
N PHE A 126 -1.18 1.98 1.85
CA PHE A 126 -0.02 2.61 1.22
C PHE A 126 1.27 1.81 1.31
N TYR A 127 1.39 0.87 2.25
CA TYR A 127 2.65 0.21 2.54
C TYR A 127 2.66 -1.32 2.33
N HIS A 128 1.49 -1.96 2.36
CA HIS A 128 1.41 -3.41 2.11
C HIS A 128 1.85 -3.73 0.68
N PRO A 129 2.75 -4.72 0.46
CA PRO A 129 3.31 -5.03 -0.86
C PRO A 129 2.27 -5.30 -1.95
N ASN A 130 1.17 -5.96 -1.60
CA ASN A 130 0.11 -6.34 -2.53
C ASN A 130 -1.00 -5.28 -2.66
N SER A 131 -0.83 -4.09 -2.08
CA SER A 131 -1.82 -3.02 -2.24
C SER A 131 -1.71 -2.40 -3.63
N ILE A 132 -2.85 -2.29 -4.32
CA ILE A 132 -2.94 -1.57 -5.60
C ILE A 132 -2.77 -0.05 -5.44
N PHE A 133 -2.93 0.45 -4.20
CA PHE A 133 -2.75 1.85 -3.82
C PHE A 133 -1.40 2.11 -3.15
N LYS A 134 -0.46 1.15 -3.22
CA LYS A 134 0.86 1.29 -2.62
C LYS A 134 1.51 2.62 -3.03
N ASN A 135 1.82 3.45 -2.03
CA ASN A 135 2.45 4.75 -2.21
C ASN A 135 3.26 5.12 -0.96
N GLU A 136 4.55 4.84 -1.02
CA GLU A 136 5.44 5.01 0.12
C GLU A 136 5.58 6.48 0.53
N GLU A 137 5.52 7.43 -0.41
CA GLU A 137 5.61 8.85 -0.11
C GLU A 137 4.39 9.35 0.69
N LEU A 138 3.18 8.87 0.38
CA LEU A 138 2.00 9.14 1.19
C LEU A 138 2.11 8.48 2.57
N TYR A 139 2.67 7.25 2.63
CA TYR A 139 2.88 6.56 3.91
C TYR A 139 3.90 7.25 4.80
N ILE A 140 5.00 7.77 4.25
CA ILE A 140 5.96 8.60 4.96
C ILE A 140 5.24 9.78 5.62
N GLY A 141 4.36 10.46 4.89
CA GLY A 141 3.56 11.55 5.43
C GLY A 141 2.68 11.16 6.62
N VAL A 142 2.07 9.96 6.58
CA VAL A 142 1.32 9.40 7.72
C VAL A 142 2.24 9.14 8.91
N LEU A 143 3.35 8.44 8.68
CA LEU A 143 4.29 8.06 9.73
C LEU A 143 4.85 9.29 10.46
N GLU A 144 5.20 10.34 9.71
CA GLU A 144 5.67 11.61 10.28
C GLU A 144 4.66 12.22 11.26
N GLU A 145 3.36 12.22 10.93
CA GLU A 145 2.33 12.78 11.82
C GLU A 145 2.12 11.90 13.06
N TYR A 146 2.05 10.56 12.87
CA TYR A 146 1.86 9.63 14.00
C TYR A 146 3.04 9.66 14.98
N ILE A 147 4.28 9.64 14.51
CA ILE A 147 5.48 9.62 15.35
C ILE A 147 5.63 10.89 16.20
N LYS A 148 5.17 12.04 15.69
CA LYS A 148 5.14 13.31 16.45
C LYS A 148 4.16 13.27 17.62
N SER A 149 3.16 12.38 17.60
CA SER A 149 2.11 12.32 18.60
C SER A 149 2.62 11.76 19.93
N ASP A 150 2.22 12.37 21.04
CA ASP A 150 2.46 11.87 22.39
C ASP A 150 1.39 10.86 22.84
N LYS A 151 0.38 10.57 22.01
CA LYS A 151 -0.71 9.65 22.31
C LYS A 151 -0.38 8.19 21.98
N LEU A 152 0.71 7.94 21.27
CA LEU A 152 1.13 6.59 20.92
C LEU A 152 1.88 5.92 22.07
N ASP A 153 1.59 4.65 22.25
CA ASP A 153 2.42 3.74 23.05
C ASP A 153 3.86 3.70 22.50
N SER A 154 4.84 3.58 23.40
CA SER A 154 6.27 3.60 23.01
C SER A 154 6.65 2.49 22.03
N ALA A 155 6.09 1.28 22.20
CA ALA A 155 6.37 0.14 21.32
C ALA A 155 5.81 0.37 19.92
N ILE A 156 4.61 0.95 19.84
CA ILE A 156 4.00 1.33 18.54
C ILE A 156 4.83 2.43 17.90
N LYS A 157 5.21 3.45 18.65
CA LYS A 157 6.05 4.55 18.17
C LYS A 157 7.39 4.04 17.63
N GLU A 158 8.03 3.09 18.33
CA GLU A 158 9.26 2.45 17.86
C GLU A 158 9.04 1.68 16.55
N LYS A 159 7.96 0.88 16.44
CA LYS A 159 7.59 0.19 15.19
C LYS A 159 7.47 1.16 14.03
N LEU A 160 6.68 2.23 14.20
CA LEU A 160 6.44 3.22 13.15
C LEU A 160 7.72 3.99 12.79
N THR A 161 8.60 4.26 13.76
CA THR A 161 9.90 4.89 13.51
C THR A 161 10.78 3.99 12.64
N LYS A 162 10.86 2.69 12.94
CA LYS A 162 11.60 1.73 12.10
C LYS A 162 11.03 1.63 10.68
N GLN A 163 9.69 1.69 10.54
CA GLN A 163 9.05 1.72 9.22
C GLN A 163 9.40 3.01 8.46
N LEU A 164 9.41 4.16 9.14
CA LEU A 164 9.81 5.43 8.53
C LEU A 164 11.27 5.40 8.08
N GLU A 165 12.19 4.92 8.93
CA GLU A 165 13.60 4.79 8.60
C GLU A 165 13.81 3.92 7.36
N LEU A 166 13.08 2.79 7.24
CA LEU A 166 13.15 1.90 6.08
C LEU A 166 12.56 2.55 4.83
N ALA A 167 11.41 3.20 4.95
CA ALA A 167 10.77 3.91 3.85
C ALA A 167 11.64 5.07 3.32
N MET A 168 12.37 5.75 4.21
CA MET A 168 13.30 6.83 3.84
C MET A 168 14.57 6.36 3.13
N ARG A 169 14.89 5.04 3.17
CA ARG A 169 16.05 4.49 2.46
C ARG A 169 15.77 4.33 0.98
N ASN A 170 16.78 4.58 0.16
CA ASN A 170 16.73 4.39 -1.28
C ASN A 170 15.53 5.08 -1.96
N ARG A 171 15.15 6.27 -1.49
CA ARG A 171 14.04 7.04 -2.08
C ARG A 171 14.37 7.44 -3.51
N VAL A 172 13.33 7.57 -4.33
CA VAL A 172 13.44 8.13 -5.68
C VAL A 172 14.15 9.50 -5.63
N GLY A 173 15.11 9.70 -6.52
CA GLY A 173 15.94 10.91 -6.57
C GLY A 173 17.12 10.91 -5.59
N THR A 174 17.27 9.92 -4.71
CA THR A 174 18.43 9.79 -3.81
C THR A 174 19.39 8.72 -4.32
N LYS A 175 20.63 8.75 -3.87
CA LYS A 175 21.62 7.72 -4.19
C LYS A 175 21.26 6.42 -3.45
N ALA A 176 21.23 5.31 -4.16
CA ALA A 176 21.01 3.99 -3.57
C ALA A 176 22.12 3.65 -2.59
N ILE A 177 21.82 2.97 -1.50
CA ILE A 177 22.81 2.54 -0.52
C ILE A 177 23.72 1.49 -1.17
N ASP A 178 25.04 1.71 -1.11
CA ASP A 178 26.03 0.74 -1.61
C ASP A 178 26.07 -0.50 -0.71
N PHE A 179 26.38 -1.62 -1.33
CA PHE A 179 26.63 -2.89 -0.64
C PHE A 179 27.62 -3.74 -1.43
N SER A 180 28.36 -4.57 -0.70
CA SER A 180 29.22 -5.58 -1.29
C SER A 180 28.51 -6.91 -1.41
N PHE A 181 28.86 -7.69 -2.42
CA PHE A 181 28.29 -9.02 -2.68
C PHE A 181 29.36 -9.93 -3.28
N ILE A 182 29.07 -11.22 -3.36
CA ILE A 182 29.92 -12.19 -4.06
C ILE A 182 29.24 -12.66 -5.34
N TYR A 183 30.04 -12.88 -6.37
CA TYR A 183 29.64 -13.57 -7.59
C TYR A 183 29.67 -15.11 -7.42
N PRO A 184 29.09 -15.89 -8.35
CA PRO A 184 29.13 -17.36 -8.26
C PRO A 184 30.55 -17.96 -8.27
N ASP A 185 31.51 -17.28 -8.85
CA ASP A 185 32.95 -17.66 -8.85
C ASP A 185 33.70 -17.26 -7.56
N GLY A 186 33.02 -16.63 -6.60
CA GLY A 186 33.56 -16.18 -5.33
C GLY A 186 34.25 -14.82 -5.38
N GLN A 187 34.33 -14.15 -6.53
CA GLN A 187 34.85 -12.78 -6.60
C GLN A 187 33.90 -11.82 -5.87
N ARG A 188 34.46 -10.73 -5.31
CA ARG A 188 33.68 -9.68 -4.64
C ARG A 188 33.35 -8.56 -5.63
N GLY A 189 32.11 -8.07 -5.54
CA GLY A 189 31.62 -6.89 -6.23
C GLY A 189 31.03 -5.89 -5.25
N SER A 190 30.73 -4.68 -5.73
CA SER A 190 29.88 -3.73 -5.03
C SER A 190 28.92 -3.08 -6.02
N LEU A 191 27.77 -2.62 -5.54
CA LEU A 191 26.74 -1.97 -6.37
C LEU A 191 27.34 -0.77 -7.14
N TYR A 192 28.15 0.05 -6.45
CA TYR A 192 28.72 1.26 -7.05
C TYR A 192 29.76 0.98 -8.13
N ASN A 193 30.42 -0.17 -8.09
CA ASN A 193 31.45 -0.54 -9.06
C ASN A 193 30.90 -1.13 -10.36
N ILE A 194 29.56 -1.26 -10.51
CA ILE A 194 28.94 -1.75 -11.73
C ILE A 194 28.79 -0.60 -12.74
N PRO A 195 29.57 -0.56 -13.84
CA PRO A 195 29.40 0.45 -14.87
C PRO A 195 28.18 0.16 -15.72
N ALA A 196 27.17 1.02 -15.67
CA ALA A 196 25.95 0.93 -16.47
C ALA A 196 25.37 2.33 -16.69
N GLU A 197 24.68 2.57 -17.79
CA GLU A 197 23.87 3.78 -17.99
C GLU A 197 22.60 3.70 -17.14
N TYR A 198 21.97 2.51 -17.16
CA TYR A 198 20.91 2.12 -16.25
C TYR A 198 21.21 0.76 -15.63
N LEU A 199 20.92 0.62 -14.36
CA LEU A 199 21.04 -0.64 -13.64
C LEU A 199 19.70 -1.07 -13.09
N ILE A 200 19.21 -2.22 -13.53
CA ILE A 200 18.05 -2.88 -12.92
C ILE A 200 18.62 -3.77 -11.81
N LEU A 201 18.30 -3.41 -10.56
CA LEU A 201 18.62 -4.22 -9.39
C LEU A 201 17.36 -4.98 -8.99
N ILE A 202 17.43 -6.31 -8.97
CA ILE A 202 16.33 -7.17 -8.54
C ILE A 202 16.77 -8.03 -7.37
N PHE A 203 16.11 -7.87 -6.23
CA PHE A 203 16.20 -8.80 -5.12
C PHE A 203 15.20 -9.94 -5.34
N PHE A 204 15.68 -11.16 -5.22
CA PHE A 204 14.89 -12.35 -5.53
C PHE A 204 15.15 -13.47 -4.53
N ASP A 205 14.26 -14.46 -4.52
CA ASP A 205 14.45 -15.73 -3.83
C ASP A 205 14.34 -16.88 -4.86
N PRO A 206 15.24 -17.88 -4.82
CA PRO A 206 15.19 -19.03 -5.73
C PRO A 206 13.86 -19.79 -5.72
N ASP A 207 13.17 -19.82 -4.59
CA ASP A 207 11.91 -20.55 -4.40
C ASP A 207 10.67 -19.69 -4.67
N CYS A 208 10.85 -18.43 -5.09
CA CYS A 208 9.78 -17.49 -5.36
C CYS A 208 9.26 -17.61 -6.81
N PRO A 209 8.01 -18.08 -7.05
CA PRO A 209 7.47 -18.22 -8.41
C PRO A 209 7.32 -16.89 -9.15
N SER A 210 6.93 -15.82 -8.44
CA SER A 210 6.81 -14.48 -9.03
C SER A 210 8.16 -13.91 -9.46
N CYS A 211 9.24 -14.23 -8.73
CA CYS A 211 10.61 -13.87 -9.12
C CYS A 211 10.99 -14.51 -10.45
N LYS A 212 10.72 -15.81 -10.60
CA LYS A 212 10.98 -16.56 -11.85
C LYS A 212 10.23 -15.93 -13.02
N SER A 213 8.92 -15.71 -12.86
CA SER A 213 8.07 -15.08 -13.89
C SER A 213 8.57 -13.70 -14.28
N THR A 214 8.94 -12.86 -13.30
CA THR A 214 9.47 -11.51 -13.56
C THR A 214 10.79 -11.58 -14.32
N MET A 215 11.73 -12.44 -13.90
CA MET A 215 13.01 -12.60 -14.57
C MET A 215 12.86 -13.13 -16.01
N GLU A 216 11.93 -14.05 -16.25
CA GLU A 216 11.61 -14.53 -17.62
C GLU A 216 11.06 -13.38 -18.51
N ASN A 217 10.21 -12.50 -17.97
CA ASN A 217 9.72 -11.35 -18.70
C ASN A 217 10.86 -10.36 -19.02
N MET A 218 11.73 -10.11 -18.06
CA MET A 218 12.91 -9.27 -18.24
C MET A 218 13.85 -9.82 -19.32
N GLU A 219 14.04 -11.13 -19.36
CA GLU A 219 14.89 -11.80 -20.35
C GLU A 219 14.34 -11.68 -21.79
N LYS A 220 13.01 -11.70 -21.93
CA LYS A 220 12.31 -11.55 -23.22
C LYS A 220 12.15 -10.10 -23.67
N SER A 221 12.50 -9.12 -22.82
CA SER A 221 12.27 -7.70 -23.10
C SER A 221 13.10 -7.20 -24.28
N GLN A 222 12.41 -6.77 -25.33
CA GLN A 222 13.03 -6.12 -26.48
C GLN A 222 13.55 -4.72 -26.12
N VAL A 223 12.94 -4.09 -25.11
CA VAL A 223 13.38 -2.78 -24.61
C VAL A 223 14.76 -2.90 -23.99
N ILE A 224 14.98 -3.83 -23.06
CA ILE A 224 16.32 -4.08 -22.47
C ILE A 224 17.33 -4.43 -23.57
N ALA A 225 16.95 -5.29 -24.52
CA ALA A 225 17.82 -5.70 -25.61
C ALA A 225 18.23 -4.53 -26.51
N SER A 226 17.35 -3.56 -26.77
CA SER A 226 17.63 -2.40 -27.62
C SER A 226 18.69 -1.45 -27.08
N PHE A 227 18.95 -1.47 -25.77
CA PHE A 227 19.98 -0.66 -25.15
C PHE A 227 21.43 -1.14 -25.38
N GLY A 228 21.61 -2.30 -26.05
CA GLY A 228 22.94 -2.76 -26.48
C GLY A 228 23.97 -2.90 -25.35
N GLY A 229 23.55 -3.27 -24.15
CA GLY A 229 24.43 -3.43 -22.98
C GLY A 229 24.59 -2.18 -22.09
N LYS A 230 23.98 -1.05 -22.45
CA LYS A 230 23.92 0.15 -21.59
C LYS A 230 23.03 -0.06 -20.36
N VAL A 231 21.99 -0.91 -20.49
CA VAL A 231 21.20 -1.43 -19.36
C VAL A 231 21.85 -2.70 -18.87
N LYS A 232 22.20 -2.75 -17.59
CA LYS A 232 22.65 -3.98 -16.91
C LYS A 232 21.60 -4.43 -15.90
N VAL A 233 21.59 -5.72 -15.64
CA VAL A 233 20.76 -6.35 -14.61
C VAL A 233 21.68 -6.95 -13.56
N LEU A 234 21.42 -6.64 -12.29
CA LEU A 234 22.01 -7.29 -11.13
C LEU A 234 20.90 -8.06 -10.41
N THR A 235 20.96 -9.39 -10.42
CA THR A 235 20.13 -10.22 -9.57
C THR A 235 20.84 -10.40 -8.24
N MET A 236 20.15 -10.11 -7.14
CA MET A 236 20.70 -10.14 -5.78
C MET A 236 19.91 -11.11 -4.91
N TYR A 237 20.57 -12.12 -4.40
CA TYR A 237 20.06 -12.94 -3.31
C TYR A 237 20.56 -12.41 -1.97
N ALA A 238 19.63 -12.01 -1.10
CA ALA A 238 19.92 -11.47 0.23
C ALA A 238 19.32 -12.34 1.35
N GLY A 239 19.08 -13.63 1.07
CA GLY A 239 18.58 -14.61 2.03
C GLY A 239 19.68 -15.40 2.71
N VAL A 240 19.28 -16.26 3.65
CA VAL A 240 20.18 -17.02 4.53
C VAL A 240 20.72 -18.32 3.92
N ASP A 241 20.05 -18.85 2.90
CA ASP A 241 20.42 -20.15 2.29
C ASP A 241 21.37 -19.96 1.12
N PHE A 242 22.66 -19.81 1.44
CA PHE A 242 23.71 -19.63 0.46
C PHE A 242 23.82 -20.83 -0.51
N GLU A 243 23.65 -22.07 -0.05
CA GLU A 243 23.77 -23.26 -0.89
C GLU A 243 22.62 -23.36 -1.89
N ASN A 244 21.41 -22.97 -1.50
CA ASN A 244 20.28 -22.87 -2.42
C ASN A 244 20.56 -21.85 -3.53
N TRP A 245 21.01 -20.63 -3.19
CA TRP A 245 21.41 -19.65 -4.20
C TRP A 245 22.53 -20.19 -5.12
N LYS A 246 23.57 -20.81 -4.56
CA LYS A 246 24.71 -21.33 -5.33
C LYS A 246 24.28 -22.39 -6.34
N SER A 247 23.30 -23.22 -6.00
CA SER A 247 22.73 -24.23 -6.90
C SER A 247 21.85 -23.61 -8.00
N PHE A 248 21.18 -22.48 -7.68
CA PHE A 248 20.30 -21.78 -8.59
C PHE A 248 21.02 -20.80 -9.54
N ALA A 249 22.10 -20.19 -9.10
CA ALA A 249 22.82 -19.15 -9.85
C ALA A 249 23.24 -19.58 -11.28
N PRO A 250 23.64 -20.84 -11.57
CA PRO A 250 23.94 -21.30 -12.94
C PRO A 250 22.74 -21.29 -13.89
N LEU A 251 21.51 -21.28 -13.35
CA LEU A 251 20.26 -21.27 -14.13
C LEU A 251 19.85 -19.85 -14.56
N LEU A 252 20.44 -18.84 -13.94
CA LEU A 252 20.17 -17.45 -14.28
C LEU A 252 20.78 -17.04 -15.61
N ASN A 253 20.24 -15.98 -16.23
CA ASN A 253 20.73 -15.45 -17.49
C ASN A 253 22.22 -15.09 -17.37
N LYS A 254 23.06 -15.68 -18.21
CA LYS A 254 24.53 -15.50 -18.20
C LYS A 254 24.99 -14.09 -18.56
N LYS A 255 24.12 -13.26 -19.15
CA LYS A 255 24.41 -11.85 -19.47
C LYS A 255 24.19 -10.93 -18.28
N TRP A 256 23.53 -11.42 -17.24
CA TRP A 256 23.25 -10.67 -16.01
C TRP A 256 24.37 -10.86 -14.99
N LEU A 257 24.49 -9.89 -14.10
CA LEU A 257 25.35 -9.98 -12.93
C LEU A 257 24.55 -10.70 -11.83
N ASN A 258 25.09 -11.78 -11.29
CA ASN A 258 24.42 -12.57 -10.27
C ASN A 258 25.20 -12.45 -8.97
N GLY A 259 24.59 -11.84 -7.95
CA GLY A 259 25.19 -11.58 -6.65
C GLY A 259 24.48 -12.25 -5.49
N CYS A 260 25.24 -12.51 -4.42
CA CYS A 260 24.73 -12.96 -3.15
C CYS A 260 25.31 -12.14 -2.00
N ASP A 261 24.47 -11.73 -1.06
CA ASP A 261 24.84 -11.12 0.21
C ASP A 261 25.20 -12.21 1.23
N LYS A 262 26.35 -12.87 1.01
CA LYS A 262 26.78 -14.00 1.84
C LYS A 262 26.92 -13.62 3.33
N ASP A 263 27.32 -12.38 3.59
CA ASP A 263 27.59 -11.86 4.93
C ASP A 263 26.30 -11.29 5.58
N LEU A 264 25.15 -11.36 4.91
CA LEU A 264 23.82 -10.89 5.33
C LEU A 264 23.79 -9.41 5.73
N VAL A 265 24.65 -8.59 5.12
CA VAL A 265 24.81 -7.16 5.45
C VAL A 265 23.55 -6.38 5.07
N ILE A 266 22.96 -6.70 3.90
CA ILE A 266 21.73 -6.03 3.42
C ILE A 266 20.57 -6.30 4.36
N MET A 267 20.37 -7.57 4.75
CA MET A 267 19.28 -7.99 5.61
C MET A 267 19.47 -7.47 7.05
N ASN A 268 20.65 -7.72 7.68
CA ASN A 268 20.92 -7.38 9.07
C ASN A 268 20.87 -5.87 9.35
N ASN A 269 21.24 -5.06 8.35
CA ASN A 269 21.22 -3.59 8.46
C ASN A 269 19.96 -2.98 7.78
N SER A 270 19.06 -3.82 7.28
CA SER A 270 17.85 -3.39 6.57
C SER A 270 18.18 -2.34 5.48
N LEU A 271 19.26 -2.55 4.70
CA LEU A 271 19.72 -1.56 3.72
C LEU A 271 18.67 -1.32 2.62
N TYR A 272 17.88 -2.35 2.31
CA TYR A 272 16.77 -2.32 1.36
C TYR A 272 15.53 -2.94 1.98
N ASP A 273 14.35 -2.56 1.51
CA ASP A 273 13.11 -3.22 1.87
C ASP A 273 12.97 -4.52 1.07
N LEU A 274 13.12 -5.65 1.76
CA LEU A 274 13.08 -6.98 1.15
C LEU A 274 11.78 -7.74 1.46
N ARG A 275 10.77 -7.08 2.02
CA ARG A 275 9.50 -7.73 2.39
C ARG A 275 8.74 -8.30 1.19
N PRO A 276 8.65 -7.62 0.01
CA PRO A 276 8.21 -8.28 -1.19
C PRO A 276 9.40 -8.85 -1.96
N THR A 277 9.25 -10.05 -2.51
CA THR A 277 10.11 -10.58 -3.56
C THR A 277 9.26 -10.92 -4.78
N PRO A 278 9.66 -10.51 -5.99
CA PRO A 278 10.85 -9.71 -6.27
C PRO A 278 10.70 -8.23 -5.89
N SER A 279 11.76 -7.58 -5.40
CA SER A 279 11.87 -6.14 -5.25
C SER A 279 12.77 -5.59 -6.35
N LEU A 280 12.27 -4.67 -7.17
CA LEU A 280 13.00 -4.11 -8.29
C LEU A 280 13.29 -2.62 -8.10
N TYR A 281 14.51 -2.23 -8.44
CA TYR A 281 14.95 -0.83 -8.50
C TYR A 281 15.50 -0.53 -9.89
N LEU A 282 15.21 0.65 -10.41
CA LEU A 282 15.92 1.21 -11.55
C LEU A 282 16.85 2.32 -11.07
N LEU A 283 18.13 2.19 -11.35
CA LEU A 283 19.17 3.15 -10.96
C LEU A 283 19.78 3.77 -12.21
N ASP A 284 20.13 5.05 -12.13
CA ASP A 284 20.91 5.72 -13.18
C ASP A 284 22.42 5.39 -13.10
N LYS A 285 23.22 6.01 -13.98
CA LYS A 285 24.67 5.86 -14.04
C LYS A 285 25.35 6.21 -12.71
N SER A 286 24.82 7.16 -11.96
CA SER A 286 25.34 7.62 -10.66
C SER A 286 24.83 6.76 -9.50
N LYS A 287 24.00 5.75 -9.78
CA LYS A 287 23.26 4.95 -8.81
C LYS A 287 22.19 5.74 -8.06
N THR A 288 21.68 6.83 -8.66
CA THR A 288 20.49 7.50 -8.17
C THR A 288 19.27 6.63 -8.47
N VAL A 289 18.38 6.50 -7.51
CA VAL A 289 17.15 5.72 -7.66
C VAL A 289 16.16 6.48 -8.57
N ILE A 290 15.85 5.88 -9.69
CA ILE A 290 14.82 6.37 -10.63
C ILE A 290 13.45 5.79 -10.26
N LEU A 291 13.41 4.47 -10.01
CA LEU A 291 12.23 3.76 -9.57
C LEU A 291 12.60 2.85 -8.39
N LYS A 292 11.75 2.83 -7.38
CA LYS A 292 11.90 2.04 -6.15
C LYS A 292 10.75 1.06 -6.03
N ASP A 293 11.06 -0.21 -5.81
CA ASP A 293 10.10 -1.29 -5.57
C ASP A 293 8.95 -1.26 -6.58
N ALA A 294 9.34 -1.10 -7.85
CA ALA A 294 8.42 -0.92 -8.98
C ALA A 294 8.21 -2.25 -9.73
N PRO A 295 7.02 -2.49 -10.30
CA PRO A 295 6.81 -3.61 -11.19
C PRO A 295 7.69 -3.46 -12.45
N PHE A 296 8.05 -4.60 -13.06
CA PHE A 296 8.94 -4.59 -14.23
C PHE A 296 8.37 -3.78 -15.40
N GLU A 297 7.07 -3.80 -15.59
CA GLU A 297 6.36 -3.03 -16.62
C GLU A 297 6.59 -1.52 -16.49
N ALA A 298 6.67 -1.01 -15.27
CA ALA A 298 6.98 0.40 -15.03
C ALA A 298 8.44 0.72 -15.38
N ILE A 299 9.37 -0.18 -15.09
CA ILE A 299 10.79 -0.05 -15.47
C ILE A 299 10.92 -0.07 -17.00
N GLU A 300 10.25 -1.00 -17.67
CA GLU A 300 10.27 -1.12 -19.13
C GLU A 300 9.68 0.11 -19.79
N SER A 301 8.55 0.61 -19.28
CA SER A 301 7.92 1.84 -19.74
C SER A 301 8.84 3.05 -19.58
N TYR A 302 9.49 3.19 -18.42
CA TYR A 302 10.46 4.26 -18.19
C TYR A 302 11.61 4.21 -19.21
N LEU A 303 12.24 3.05 -19.37
CA LEU A 303 13.33 2.85 -20.31
C LEU A 303 12.90 3.19 -21.74
N LYS A 304 11.73 2.71 -22.18
CA LYS A 304 11.18 2.99 -23.50
C LYS A 304 11.00 4.48 -23.76
N ASN A 305 10.48 5.22 -22.78
CA ASN A 305 10.19 6.66 -22.90
C ASN A 305 11.44 7.54 -22.80
N ASN A 306 12.55 7.01 -22.25
CA ASN A 306 13.82 7.73 -22.08
C ASN A 306 14.92 7.19 -23.00
N THR A 307 14.57 6.37 -23.98
CA THR A 307 15.47 6.00 -25.07
C THR A 307 15.52 7.16 -26.05
N THR A 308 16.61 7.93 -26.04
CA THR A 308 16.93 8.79 -27.17
C THR A 308 17.39 7.87 -28.32
N ILE A 309 16.51 7.64 -29.30
CA ILE A 309 16.85 6.97 -30.56
C ILE A 309 17.75 7.88 -31.39
#